data_bcc93f23fcf7729e8e97940028499f58
#
_entry.id   bcc93f23fcf7729e8e97940028499f58
#
_cell.length_a   1.000
_cell.length_b   1.000
_cell.length_c   1.000
_cell.angle_alpha   90.00
_cell.angle_beta   90.00
_cell.angle_gamma   90.00
#
_symmetry.space_group_name_H-M   'P 1'
#
loop_
_entity.id
_entity.type
_entity.pdbx_description
1 polymer ?
#
loop_
_entity_poly.entity_id
_entity_poly.type
_entity_poly.pdbx_seq_one_letter_code
_entity_poly.pdbx_strand_id
1 'polypeptide(L)'
;MKNPACYLLIFALLSCQGSQTRTSDRDWIQLFNGRDLNDWTVKITGYPTGENFANTFRVEDGMMKVSYDGYDQFEEKFGHIFFRKKYSWYLLGVEYRFVGDQAVGGPGWAVRNSGAMLHCQDPKTMMKDQDFPISVEVQFLGGNGTDERTTANLCTPGTNVVIDGKLFTNHCLSSTSKTYHGDQWVRVEVLVLGDSIMEHIVEGQTVLKYEKPQIGAGNVINYDESVKKDGMLLREGYIALQSESHPVEFRKVELFDLESYSDDPNSLTQVLKRLKVRE
;
A
#
# COMPACT_ATOMS: atom_id res chain seq x y z
N MET A 1 -45.11 -72.01 -2.71
CA MET A 1 -43.87 -71.56 -3.30
C MET A 1 -43.71 -70.10 -2.85
N LYS A 2 -42.71 -69.80 -1.96
CA LYS A 2 -42.55 -68.54 -1.33
C LYS A 2 -41.46 -67.72 -2.07
N ASN A 3 -41.80 -66.51 -2.54
CA ASN A 3 -40.87 -65.56 -3.13
C ASN A 3 -40.14 -64.83 -2.02
N PRO A 4 -38.79 -64.64 -2.05
CA PRO A 4 -38.11 -63.76 -1.14
C PRO A 4 -38.03 -62.32 -1.73
N ALA A 5 -38.49 -61.37 -0.96
CA ALA A 5 -38.37 -59.96 -1.26
C ALA A 5 -36.91 -59.49 -1.00
N CYS A 6 -36.29 -58.92 -2.03
CA CYS A 6 -34.95 -58.35 -1.96
C CYS A 6 -35.08 -56.90 -1.49
N TYR A 7 -34.59 -56.59 -0.29
CA TYR A 7 -34.50 -55.20 0.22
C TYR A 7 -33.21 -54.56 -0.28
N LEU A 8 -33.34 -53.55 -1.15
CA LEU A 8 -32.24 -52.69 -1.59
C LEU A 8 -32.03 -51.59 -0.54
N LEU A 9 -30.95 -51.68 0.21
CA LEU A 9 -30.50 -50.59 1.10
C LEU A 9 -29.80 -49.52 0.27
N ILE A 10 -30.46 -48.37 0.08
CA ILE A 10 -29.85 -47.19 -0.53
C ILE A 10 -29.06 -46.43 0.57
N PHE A 11 -27.74 -46.50 0.50
CA PHE A 11 -26.86 -45.63 1.30
C PHE A 11 -26.83 -44.26 0.65
N ALA A 12 -27.50 -43.29 1.26
CA ALA A 12 -27.37 -41.87 0.93
C ALA A 12 -26.05 -41.35 1.50
N LEU A 13 -25.06 -41.18 0.64
CA LEU A 13 -23.85 -40.45 0.98
C LEU A 13 -24.20 -38.93 1.09
N LEU A 14 -24.38 -38.45 2.32
CA LEU A 14 -24.39 -37.02 2.57
C LEU A 14 -22.96 -36.50 2.35
N SER A 15 -22.68 -35.95 1.18
CA SER A 15 -21.50 -35.10 0.98
C SER A 15 -21.73 -33.77 1.68
N CYS A 16 -21.09 -33.56 2.83
CA CYS A 16 -20.93 -32.21 3.39
C CYS A 16 -20.06 -31.39 2.43
N GLN A 17 -20.67 -30.72 1.47
CA GLN A 17 -20.03 -29.60 0.77
C GLN A 17 -19.90 -28.46 1.78
N GLY A 18 -18.73 -28.31 2.36
CA GLY A 18 -18.37 -27.12 3.10
C GLY A 18 -18.57 -25.90 2.21
N SER A 19 -19.57 -25.08 2.53
CA SER A 19 -19.80 -23.80 1.87
C SER A 19 -18.57 -22.92 2.10
N GLN A 20 -17.67 -22.84 1.11
CA GLN A 20 -16.64 -21.83 1.08
C GLN A 20 -17.35 -20.48 0.87
N THR A 21 -17.65 -19.78 1.96
CA THR A 21 -18.10 -18.38 1.89
C THR A 21 -16.98 -17.56 1.26
N ARG A 22 -17.15 -17.17 -0.01
CA ARG A 22 -16.28 -16.18 -0.65
C ARG A 22 -16.37 -14.90 0.16
N THR A 23 -15.23 -14.30 0.50
CA THR A 23 -15.21 -12.91 1.00
C THR A 23 -15.93 -12.05 -0.02
N SER A 24 -16.98 -11.35 0.42
CA SER A 24 -17.75 -10.48 -0.47
C SER A 24 -16.98 -9.17 -0.67
N ASP A 25 -17.26 -8.44 -1.75
CA ASP A 25 -16.73 -7.08 -1.93
C ASP A 25 -17.13 -6.14 -0.77
N ARG A 26 -18.13 -6.51 0.01
CA ARG A 26 -18.60 -5.78 1.19
C ARG A 26 -17.65 -5.86 2.38
N ASP A 27 -16.75 -6.84 2.40
CA ASP A 27 -15.78 -7.01 3.49
C ASP A 27 -14.56 -6.07 3.32
N TRP A 28 -14.39 -5.47 2.13
CA TRP A 28 -13.33 -4.51 1.86
C TRP A 28 -13.79 -3.08 2.16
N ILE A 29 -13.00 -2.39 2.97
CA ILE A 29 -13.18 -0.97 3.28
C ILE A 29 -12.61 -0.18 2.11
N GLN A 30 -13.44 0.60 1.41
CA GLN A 30 -12.97 1.50 0.37
C GLN A 30 -12.37 2.73 1.03
N LEU A 31 -11.03 2.84 1.07
CA LEU A 31 -10.35 4.01 1.61
C LEU A 31 -10.57 5.22 0.70
N PHE A 32 -10.63 4.99 -0.62
CA PHE A 32 -11.03 6.00 -1.59
C PHE A 32 -12.46 5.71 -2.09
N ASN A 33 -13.34 6.71 -1.95
CA ASN A 33 -14.76 6.58 -2.24
C ASN A 33 -15.14 6.90 -3.70
N GLY A 34 -14.16 7.30 -4.54
CA GLY A 34 -14.37 7.70 -5.94
C GLY A 34 -15.06 9.06 -6.14
N ARG A 35 -15.27 9.86 -5.08
CA ARG A 35 -16.06 11.11 -5.14
C ARG A 35 -15.32 12.33 -4.62
N ASP A 36 -14.66 12.20 -3.50
CA ASP A 36 -14.01 13.31 -2.79
C ASP A 36 -12.82 12.82 -1.95
N LEU A 37 -12.09 13.78 -1.37
CA LEU A 37 -10.95 13.56 -0.50
C LEU A 37 -11.26 13.87 0.97
N ASN A 38 -12.53 13.89 1.40
CA ASN A 38 -12.93 14.29 2.75
C ASN A 38 -12.32 13.43 3.86
N ASP A 39 -11.99 12.16 3.56
CA ASP A 39 -11.36 11.24 4.49
C ASP A 39 -9.82 11.29 4.44
N TRP A 40 -9.25 12.25 3.71
CA TRP A 40 -7.83 12.35 3.45
C TRP A 40 -7.28 13.71 3.86
N THR A 41 -6.02 13.73 4.31
CA THR A 41 -5.27 14.94 4.68
C THR A 41 -4.03 15.06 3.83
N VAL A 42 -3.90 16.16 3.11
CA VAL A 42 -2.72 16.43 2.26
C VAL A 42 -1.60 17.04 3.10
N LYS A 43 -0.36 16.66 2.80
CA LYS A 43 0.86 17.32 3.27
C LYS A 43 1.84 17.40 2.10
N ILE A 44 2.24 18.62 1.76
CA ILE A 44 3.22 18.90 0.71
C ILE A 44 4.38 19.64 1.34
N THR A 45 5.62 19.32 0.97
CA THR A 45 6.84 19.98 1.42
C THR A 45 6.75 21.49 1.16
N GLY A 46 7.05 22.29 2.17
CA GLY A 46 6.94 23.76 2.11
C GLY A 46 5.58 24.32 2.50
N TYR A 47 4.55 23.47 2.70
CA TYR A 47 3.19 23.90 3.01
C TYR A 47 2.67 23.30 4.33
N PRO A 48 1.77 24.01 5.05
CA PRO A 48 1.10 23.45 6.22
C PRO A 48 0.33 22.17 5.92
N THR A 49 0.22 21.28 6.91
CA THR A 49 -0.65 20.08 6.82
C THR A 49 -2.09 20.51 6.56
N GLY A 50 -2.72 19.86 5.58
CA GLY A 50 -4.08 20.16 5.10
C GLY A 50 -4.12 21.08 3.88
N GLU A 51 -3.02 21.76 3.55
CA GLU A 51 -2.94 22.60 2.35
C GLU A 51 -2.60 21.73 1.12
N ASN A 52 -3.48 21.74 0.13
CA ASN A 52 -3.32 21.05 -1.13
C ASN A 52 -2.83 22.03 -2.21
N PHE A 53 -1.53 22.34 -2.18
CA PHE A 53 -0.92 23.29 -3.09
C PHE A 53 -1.24 22.96 -4.54
N ALA A 54 -1.62 23.97 -5.31
CA ALA A 54 -1.92 23.87 -6.75
C ALA A 54 -2.92 22.75 -7.11
N ASN A 55 -3.77 22.33 -6.14
CA ASN A 55 -4.70 21.21 -6.33
C ASN A 55 -4.01 19.92 -6.80
N THR A 56 -2.83 19.64 -6.21
CA THR A 56 -2.00 18.47 -6.56
C THR A 56 -2.78 17.16 -6.47
N PHE A 57 -3.49 16.95 -5.36
CA PHE A 57 -4.40 15.80 -5.21
C PHE A 57 -5.82 16.23 -5.49
N ARG A 58 -6.49 15.56 -6.42
CA ARG A 58 -7.87 15.89 -6.81
C ARG A 58 -8.64 14.65 -7.23
N VAL A 59 -9.94 14.76 -7.30
CA VAL A 59 -10.81 13.71 -7.81
C VAL A 59 -11.40 14.16 -9.13
N GLU A 60 -11.12 13.38 -10.18
CA GLU A 60 -11.68 13.57 -11.52
C GLU A 60 -12.01 12.19 -12.12
N ASP A 61 -13.12 12.07 -12.81
CA ASP A 61 -13.56 10.83 -13.46
C ASP A 61 -13.65 9.62 -12.52
N GLY A 62 -13.97 9.87 -11.23
CA GLY A 62 -14.03 8.82 -10.21
C GLY A 62 -12.67 8.29 -9.74
N MET A 63 -11.58 8.96 -10.09
CA MET A 63 -10.21 8.60 -9.74
C MET A 63 -9.57 9.69 -8.85
N MET A 64 -8.75 9.26 -7.89
CA MET A 64 -7.82 10.17 -7.23
C MET A 64 -6.64 10.39 -8.15
N LYS A 65 -6.40 11.63 -8.53
CA LYS A 65 -5.31 12.01 -9.44
C LYS A 65 -4.28 12.85 -8.70
N VAL A 66 -3.03 12.58 -8.99
CA VAL A 66 -1.90 13.46 -8.72
C VAL A 66 -1.59 14.22 -10.00
N SER A 67 -1.65 15.54 -9.96
CA SER A 67 -1.41 16.39 -11.11
C SER A 67 -0.52 17.57 -10.76
N TYR A 68 0.24 18.00 -11.75
CA TYR A 68 1.19 19.12 -11.65
C TYR A 68 0.83 20.26 -12.62
N ASP A 69 -0.40 20.33 -13.10
CA ASP A 69 -0.86 21.36 -14.06
C ASP A 69 -0.70 22.79 -13.52
N GLY A 70 -0.74 22.95 -12.21
CA GLY A 70 -0.55 24.25 -11.53
C GLY A 70 0.88 24.51 -11.08
N TYR A 71 1.87 23.74 -11.54
CA TYR A 71 3.27 23.89 -11.18
C TYR A 71 4.05 24.54 -12.31
N ASP A 72 4.76 25.63 -12.05
CA ASP A 72 5.77 26.17 -12.97
C ASP A 72 7.02 25.28 -12.94
N GLN A 73 7.44 24.88 -11.76
CA GLN A 73 8.58 24.00 -11.47
C GLN A 73 8.22 23.09 -10.28
N PHE A 74 8.73 21.88 -10.26
CA PHE A 74 8.49 20.94 -9.16
C PHE A 74 9.10 21.42 -7.84
N GLU A 75 10.36 21.88 -7.86
CA GLU A 75 11.06 22.48 -6.71
C GLU A 75 10.97 21.65 -5.43
N GLU A 76 11.16 20.32 -5.56
CA GLU A 76 11.13 19.39 -4.43
C GLU A 76 9.83 19.42 -3.60
N LYS A 77 8.72 19.83 -4.20
CA LYS A 77 7.40 19.83 -3.55
C LYS A 77 6.82 18.41 -3.50
N PHE A 78 7.55 17.51 -2.80
CA PHE A 78 7.07 16.16 -2.52
C PHE A 78 5.78 16.22 -1.71
N GLY A 79 4.83 15.36 -2.02
CA GLY A 79 3.53 15.39 -1.36
C GLY A 79 3.03 14.01 -0.97
N HIS A 80 2.20 14.01 0.07
CA HIS A 80 1.56 12.81 0.58
C HIS A 80 0.11 13.12 0.94
N ILE A 81 -0.79 12.18 0.68
CA ILE A 81 -2.18 12.28 1.10
C ILE A 81 -2.51 11.12 2.05
N PHE A 82 -2.83 11.44 3.30
CA PHE A 82 -2.98 10.51 4.40
C PHE A 82 -4.43 10.15 4.62
N PHE A 83 -4.74 8.86 4.69
CA PHE A 83 -6.05 8.41 5.13
C PHE A 83 -6.24 8.70 6.64
N ARG A 84 -7.45 9.12 7.04
CA ARG A 84 -7.75 9.65 8.38
C ARG A 84 -7.57 8.68 9.55
N LYS A 85 -7.51 7.36 9.32
CA LYS A 85 -7.45 6.31 10.36
C LYS A 85 -6.13 5.55 10.28
N LYS A 86 -5.60 5.19 11.44
CA LYS A 86 -4.48 4.26 11.56
C LYS A 86 -4.95 2.82 11.44
N TYR A 87 -4.07 1.95 10.97
CA TYR A 87 -4.26 0.51 10.90
C TYR A 87 -3.00 -0.23 11.35
N SER A 88 -3.20 -1.44 11.87
CA SER A 88 -2.13 -2.32 12.35
C SER A 88 -2.07 -3.62 11.52
N TRP A 89 -3.15 -4.38 11.47
CA TRP A 89 -3.25 -5.65 10.74
C TRP A 89 -4.22 -5.50 9.57
N TYR A 90 -3.72 -5.64 8.34
CA TYR A 90 -4.56 -5.45 7.15
C TYR A 90 -3.95 -6.03 5.88
N LEU A 91 -4.78 -6.22 4.87
CA LEU A 91 -4.39 -6.36 3.47
C LEU A 91 -4.85 -5.10 2.73
N LEU A 92 -3.89 -4.31 2.23
CA LEU A 92 -4.14 -3.12 1.43
C LEU A 92 -4.08 -3.48 -0.05
N GLY A 93 -5.04 -3.02 -0.85
CA GLY A 93 -5.01 -3.10 -2.31
C GLY A 93 -5.02 -1.71 -2.93
N VAL A 94 -4.08 -1.44 -3.83
CA VAL A 94 -3.98 -0.18 -4.58
C VAL A 94 -3.91 -0.48 -6.07
N GLU A 95 -4.81 0.14 -6.85
CA GLU A 95 -4.75 0.12 -8.31
C GLU A 95 -4.36 1.49 -8.82
N TYR A 96 -3.20 1.57 -9.48
CA TYR A 96 -2.61 2.82 -9.97
C TYR A 96 -2.16 2.70 -11.43
N ARG A 97 -1.98 3.85 -12.07
CA ARG A 97 -1.25 3.99 -13.34
C ARG A 97 -0.54 5.33 -13.41
N PHE A 98 0.60 5.35 -14.07
CA PHE A 98 1.27 6.60 -14.43
C PHE A 98 0.74 7.11 -15.75
N VAL A 99 0.60 8.43 -15.88
CA VAL A 99 0.07 9.08 -17.09
C VAL A 99 0.88 10.34 -17.40
N GLY A 100 0.89 10.74 -18.67
CA GLY A 100 1.53 11.98 -19.10
C GLY A 100 3.03 12.06 -18.85
N ASP A 101 3.53 13.29 -18.73
CA ASP A 101 4.94 13.60 -18.56
C ASP A 101 5.24 14.10 -17.14
N GLN A 102 6.48 13.93 -16.71
CA GLN A 102 6.95 14.42 -15.43
C GLN A 102 6.90 15.96 -15.38
N ALA A 103 6.56 16.53 -14.24
CA ALA A 103 6.62 17.96 -14.00
C ALA A 103 8.01 18.53 -14.28
N VAL A 104 8.07 19.73 -14.83
CA VAL A 104 9.33 20.43 -15.11
C VAL A 104 10.14 20.58 -13.82
N GLY A 105 11.43 20.24 -13.86
CA GLY A 105 12.30 20.28 -12.68
C GLY A 105 12.16 19.08 -11.75
N GLY A 106 11.35 18.08 -12.09
CA GLY A 106 11.29 16.82 -11.36
C GLY A 106 12.62 16.05 -11.45
N PRO A 107 13.10 15.42 -10.37
CA PRO A 107 14.36 14.67 -10.38
C PRO A 107 14.24 13.41 -11.25
N GLY A 108 15.31 13.05 -11.97
CA GLY A 108 15.29 11.94 -12.93
C GLY A 108 14.91 10.58 -12.32
N TRP A 109 15.24 10.35 -11.04
CA TRP A 109 14.86 9.13 -10.32
C TRP A 109 13.35 9.05 -10.05
N ALA A 110 12.64 10.20 -10.03
CA ALA A 110 11.21 10.28 -9.75
C ALA A 110 10.33 10.15 -11.01
N VAL A 111 10.91 9.86 -12.17
CA VAL A 111 10.12 9.53 -13.37
C VAL A 111 9.31 8.27 -13.12
N ARG A 112 7.97 8.35 -13.29
CA ARG A 112 7.03 7.25 -13.03
C ARG A 112 7.29 6.60 -11.67
N ASN A 113 7.35 7.44 -10.63
CA ASN A 113 7.56 7.06 -9.24
C ASN A 113 6.45 7.63 -8.36
N SER A 114 5.96 6.81 -7.47
CA SER A 114 4.96 7.07 -6.44
C SER A 114 5.05 5.95 -5.41
N GLY A 115 4.19 5.95 -4.40
CA GLY A 115 4.19 4.88 -3.40
C GLY A 115 2.97 4.89 -2.49
N ALA A 116 2.80 3.77 -1.78
CA ALA A 116 1.97 3.68 -0.60
C ALA A 116 2.87 3.68 0.63
N MET A 117 2.72 4.70 1.47
CA MET A 117 3.46 4.84 2.72
C MET A 117 2.67 4.18 3.83
N LEU A 118 3.30 3.25 4.55
CA LEU A 118 2.67 2.42 5.58
C LEU A 118 3.27 2.71 6.96
N HIS A 119 2.48 2.50 8.00
CA HIS A 119 2.87 2.82 9.37
C HIS A 119 3.42 4.24 9.52
N CYS A 120 2.86 5.18 8.73
CA CYS A 120 3.30 6.57 8.74
C CYS A 120 3.12 7.21 10.11
N GLN A 121 4.03 8.13 10.42
CA GLN A 121 3.81 9.11 11.47
C GLN A 121 2.50 9.88 11.28
N ASP A 122 1.96 10.47 12.33
CA ASP A 122 0.80 11.38 12.23
C ASP A 122 1.17 12.58 11.34
N PRO A 123 0.40 12.86 10.26
CA PRO A 123 0.69 14.00 9.40
C PRO A 123 0.74 15.34 10.14
N LYS A 124 0.06 15.44 11.30
CA LYS A 124 0.12 16.65 12.16
C LYS A 124 1.47 16.83 12.84
N THR A 125 2.29 15.79 12.92
CA THR A 125 3.65 15.86 13.48
C THR A 125 4.71 16.12 12.41
N MET A 126 4.33 16.16 11.14
CA MET A 126 5.25 16.53 10.08
C MET A 126 5.53 18.02 10.11
N MET A 127 6.81 18.36 10.08
CA MET A 127 7.25 19.76 9.98
C MET A 127 6.86 20.32 8.60
N LYS A 128 6.78 21.67 8.53
CA LYS A 128 6.38 22.34 7.28
C LYS A 128 7.24 21.94 6.09
N ASP A 129 8.55 21.88 6.29
CA ASP A 129 9.53 21.61 5.23
C ASP A 129 10.04 20.16 5.25
N GLN A 130 9.39 19.25 6.00
CA GLN A 130 9.67 17.82 5.97
C GLN A 130 9.29 17.25 4.61
N ASP A 131 10.20 16.50 3.99
CA ASP A 131 10.05 15.94 2.65
C ASP A 131 9.15 14.68 2.65
N PHE A 132 9.51 13.64 3.41
CA PHE A 132 8.79 12.37 3.49
C PHE A 132 8.31 12.11 4.92
N PRO A 133 7.17 11.42 5.11
CA PRO A 133 6.81 10.90 6.43
C PRO A 133 7.78 9.81 6.86
N ILE A 134 8.08 9.73 8.16
CA ILE A 134 8.70 8.53 8.73
C ILE A 134 7.73 7.37 8.51
N SER A 135 8.11 6.39 7.69
CA SER A 135 7.21 5.34 7.22
C SER A 135 7.98 4.20 6.54
N VAL A 136 7.29 3.12 6.24
CA VAL A 136 7.75 2.10 5.28
C VAL A 136 7.00 2.33 3.97
N GLU A 137 7.73 2.43 2.88
CA GLU A 137 7.16 2.69 1.56
C GLU A 137 7.10 1.42 0.72
N VAL A 138 5.94 1.19 0.13
CA VAL A 138 5.75 0.29 -1.01
C VAL A 138 5.85 1.13 -2.27
N GLN A 139 7.05 1.20 -2.83
CA GLN A 139 7.33 2.06 -3.98
C GLN A 139 6.67 1.52 -5.24
N PHE A 140 5.93 2.38 -5.93
CA PHE A 140 5.35 2.11 -7.23
C PHE A 140 6.24 2.71 -8.32
N LEU A 141 6.80 1.86 -9.18
CA LEU A 141 7.55 2.33 -10.34
C LEU A 141 6.84 1.91 -11.64
N GLY A 142 6.84 2.81 -12.61
CA GLY A 142 6.47 2.51 -13.99
C GLY A 142 7.70 2.40 -14.87
N GLY A 143 7.66 1.52 -15.86
CA GLY A 143 8.71 1.37 -16.85
C GLY A 143 8.82 2.57 -17.79
N ASN A 144 10.03 2.93 -18.15
CA ASN A 144 10.37 4.01 -19.08
C ASN A 144 10.44 3.56 -20.55
N GLY A 145 10.07 2.31 -20.82
CA GLY A 145 10.08 1.72 -22.19
C GLY A 145 11.33 0.89 -22.48
N THR A 146 12.40 1.04 -21.72
CA THR A 146 13.71 0.38 -22.00
C THR A 146 14.29 -0.37 -20.82
N ASP A 147 14.34 0.26 -19.66
CA ASP A 147 15.04 -0.27 -18.50
C ASP A 147 14.16 -1.21 -17.65
N GLU A 148 14.80 -2.14 -16.98
CA GLU A 148 14.14 -2.94 -15.96
C GLU A 148 13.90 -2.06 -14.72
N ARG A 149 12.62 -1.88 -14.37
CA ARG A 149 12.16 -1.11 -13.21
C ARG A 149 11.03 -1.87 -12.53
N THR A 150 11.38 -2.68 -11.55
CA THR A 150 10.41 -3.44 -10.76
C THR A 150 9.50 -2.50 -9.97
N THR A 151 8.26 -2.91 -9.71
CA THR A 151 7.33 -2.18 -8.82
C THR A 151 7.14 -2.93 -7.51
N ALA A 152 6.40 -2.32 -6.57
CA ALA A 152 6.25 -2.83 -5.21
C ALA A 152 7.63 -3.07 -4.53
N ASN A 153 8.57 -2.18 -4.77
CA ASN A 153 9.85 -2.18 -4.07
C ASN A 153 9.66 -1.73 -2.63
N LEU A 154 10.65 -1.98 -1.79
CA LEU A 154 10.72 -1.41 -0.45
C LEU A 154 11.57 -0.14 -0.48
N CYS A 155 11.08 0.97 0.08
CA CYS A 155 11.93 2.07 0.55
C CYS A 155 11.61 2.40 2.01
N THR A 156 12.58 2.96 2.71
CA THR A 156 12.54 3.10 4.18
C THR A 156 12.82 4.55 4.62
N PRO A 157 11.95 5.53 4.26
CA PRO A 157 12.14 6.90 4.72
C PRO A 157 12.04 6.97 6.25
N GLY A 158 13.16 7.32 6.91
CA GLY A 158 13.26 7.40 8.38
C GLY A 158 13.05 6.09 9.12
N THR A 159 13.17 4.94 8.45
CA THR A 159 12.91 3.61 9.03
C THR A 159 13.98 2.59 8.63
N ASN A 160 13.94 1.46 9.29
CA ASN A 160 14.68 0.25 8.95
C ASN A 160 13.73 -0.95 9.03
N VAL A 161 14.11 -2.06 8.42
CA VAL A 161 13.39 -3.35 8.52
C VAL A 161 14.36 -4.49 8.76
N VAL A 162 13.85 -5.69 9.02
CA VAL A 162 14.67 -6.90 9.12
C VAL A 162 14.39 -7.79 7.90
N ILE A 163 15.44 -8.22 7.22
CA ILE A 163 15.37 -9.14 6.08
C ILE A 163 16.31 -10.31 6.38
N ASP A 164 15.81 -11.54 6.28
CA ASP A 164 16.58 -12.77 6.59
C ASP A 164 17.29 -12.70 7.95
N GLY A 165 16.61 -12.16 8.96
CA GLY A 165 17.09 -12.03 10.33
C GLY A 165 18.15 -10.94 10.54
N LYS A 166 18.45 -10.10 9.53
CA LYS A 166 19.43 -9.01 9.60
C LYS A 166 18.76 -7.66 9.44
N LEU A 167 19.23 -6.68 10.20
CA LEU A 167 18.77 -5.30 10.06
C LEU A 167 19.21 -4.76 8.69
N PHE A 168 18.22 -4.33 7.90
CA PHE A 168 18.40 -3.69 6.60
C PHE A 168 18.29 -2.17 6.79
N THR A 169 19.35 -1.45 6.47
CA THR A 169 19.48 0.00 6.65
C THR A 169 19.69 0.78 5.35
N ASN A 170 19.72 0.07 4.20
CA ASN A 170 19.74 0.76 2.91
C ASN A 170 18.39 1.41 2.64
N HIS A 171 18.39 2.49 1.88
CA HIS A 171 17.16 3.25 1.63
C HIS A 171 16.13 2.43 0.84
N CYS A 172 16.51 1.76 -0.22
CA CYS A 172 15.58 0.98 -1.04
C CYS A 172 16.12 -0.42 -1.39
N LEU A 173 15.18 -1.35 -1.63
CA LEU A 173 15.42 -2.70 -2.13
C LEU A 173 14.40 -3.01 -3.22
N SER A 174 14.89 -3.44 -4.39
CA SER A 174 14.05 -3.88 -5.50
C SER A 174 13.31 -5.17 -5.17
N SER A 175 12.05 -5.25 -5.57
CA SER A 175 11.24 -6.47 -5.54
C SER A 175 11.63 -7.42 -6.69
N THR A 176 10.98 -8.56 -6.75
CA THR A 176 11.10 -9.52 -7.87
C THR A 176 9.95 -9.39 -8.89
N SER A 177 9.21 -8.27 -8.88
CA SER A 177 8.13 -8.05 -9.83
C SER A 177 8.67 -7.82 -11.24
N LYS A 178 7.81 -7.96 -12.24
CA LYS A 178 8.13 -7.49 -13.60
C LYS A 178 8.03 -5.97 -13.71
N THR A 179 8.55 -5.43 -14.80
CA THR A 179 8.39 -4.02 -15.19
C THR A 179 7.08 -3.82 -15.95
N TYR A 180 6.33 -2.77 -15.58
CA TYR A 180 5.08 -2.37 -16.25
C TYR A 180 5.33 -1.11 -17.07
N HIS A 181 5.42 -1.25 -18.39
CA HIS A 181 5.65 -0.13 -19.30
C HIS A 181 4.33 0.52 -19.74
N GLY A 182 4.40 1.82 -20.04
CA GLY A 182 3.25 2.59 -20.55
C GLY A 182 2.21 2.89 -19.46
N ASP A 183 1.04 3.33 -19.88
CA ASP A 183 -0.04 3.83 -19.02
C ASP A 183 -1.03 2.71 -18.63
N GLN A 184 -0.52 1.58 -18.21
CA GLN A 184 -1.35 0.43 -17.82
C GLN A 184 -1.70 0.47 -16.34
N TRP A 185 -2.88 -0.04 -16.00
CA TRP A 185 -3.29 -0.24 -14.61
C TRP A 185 -2.50 -1.38 -13.98
N VAL A 186 -1.97 -1.12 -12.80
CA VAL A 186 -1.24 -2.10 -11.98
C VAL A 186 -1.93 -2.19 -10.63
N ARG A 187 -2.16 -3.41 -10.16
CA ARG A 187 -2.61 -3.68 -8.80
C ARG A 187 -1.45 -4.18 -7.97
N VAL A 188 -1.20 -3.51 -6.87
CA VAL A 188 -0.28 -3.93 -5.82
C VAL A 188 -1.09 -4.20 -4.56
N GLU A 189 -0.81 -5.30 -3.91
CA GLU A 189 -1.36 -5.62 -2.59
C GLU A 189 -0.24 -5.69 -1.56
N VAL A 190 -0.56 -5.34 -0.32
CA VAL A 190 0.39 -5.39 0.79
C VAL A 190 -0.27 -6.01 2.00
N LEU A 191 0.23 -7.16 2.42
CA LEU A 191 -0.12 -7.75 3.70
C LEU A 191 0.73 -7.12 4.80
N VAL A 192 0.09 -6.60 5.82
CA VAL A 192 0.71 -6.01 7.00
C VAL A 192 0.16 -6.70 8.25
N LEU A 193 1.03 -7.29 9.05
CA LEU A 193 0.69 -7.96 10.31
C LEU A 193 1.42 -7.26 11.49
N GLY A 194 0.99 -6.04 11.80
CA GLY A 194 1.60 -5.20 12.83
C GLY A 194 3.09 -4.96 12.57
N ASP A 195 3.91 -5.21 13.58
CA ASP A 195 5.38 -5.14 13.50
C ASP A 195 6.05 -6.48 13.16
N SER A 196 5.27 -7.53 12.85
CA SER A 196 5.83 -8.87 12.63
C SER A 196 6.24 -9.12 11.19
N ILE A 197 5.32 -8.93 10.22
CA ILE A 197 5.54 -9.26 8.80
C ILE A 197 4.89 -8.22 7.91
N MET A 198 5.59 -7.87 6.82
CA MET A 198 5.05 -7.18 5.66
C MET A 198 5.40 -7.96 4.39
N GLU A 199 4.41 -8.16 3.52
CA GLU A 199 4.59 -8.82 2.22
C GLU A 199 4.02 -7.94 1.10
N HIS A 200 4.82 -7.65 0.08
CA HIS A 200 4.37 -7.00 -1.13
C HIS A 200 3.96 -8.04 -2.16
N ILE A 201 2.79 -7.87 -2.74
CA ILE A 201 2.16 -8.85 -3.62
C ILE A 201 1.78 -8.17 -4.93
N VAL A 202 2.18 -8.77 -6.05
CA VAL A 202 1.84 -8.32 -7.40
C VAL A 202 1.38 -9.54 -8.20
N GLU A 203 0.24 -9.42 -8.87
CA GLU A 203 -0.35 -10.55 -9.63
C GLU A 203 -0.40 -11.85 -8.80
N GLY A 204 -0.85 -11.74 -7.52
CA GLY A 204 -0.97 -12.86 -6.58
C GLY A 204 0.35 -13.47 -6.09
N GLN A 205 1.49 -12.94 -6.51
CA GLN A 205 2.80 -13.43 -6.10
C GLN A 205 3.42 -12.50 -5.06
N THR A 206 3.93 -13.07 -3.96
CA THR A 206 4.77 -12.31 -3.02
C THR A 206 6.10 -11.98 -3.71
N VAL A 207 6.33 -10.69 -3.97
CA VAL A 207 7.52 -10.19 -4.68
C VAL A 207 8.57 -9.62 -3.74
N LEU A 208 8.20 -9.35 -2.48
CA LEU A 208 9.10 -8.90 -1.43
C LEU A 208 8.49 -9.21 -0.06
N LYS A 209 9.34 -9.55 0.92
CA LYS A 209 8.94 -9.81 2.29
C LYS A 209 10.00 -9.32 3.26
N TYR A 210 9.57 -8.75 4.38
CA TYR A 210 10.43 -8.28 5.47
C TYR A 210 9.67 -8.25 6.79
N GLU A 211 10.39 -8.00 7.88
CA GLU A 211 9.91 -8.07 9.25
C GLU A 211 10.36 -6.86 10.06
N LYS A 212 9.73 -6.65 11.21
CA LYS A 212 10.14 -5.70 12.25
C LYS A 212 10.42 -4.30 11.72
N PRO A 213 9.44 -3.68 11.03
CA PRO A 213 9.57 -2.28 10.66
C PRO A 213 9.79 -1.44 11.91
N GLN A 214 10.79 -0.57 11.88
CA GLN A 214 11.19 0.23 13.03
C GLN A 214 11.70 1.60 12.61
N ILE A 215 11.56 2.61 13.45
CA ILE A 215 12.19 3.90 13.23
C ILE A 215 13.71 3.71 13.20
N GLY A 216 14.40 4.37 12.29
CA GLY A 216 15.83 4.21 12.15
C GLY A 216 16.49 5.24 11.27
N ALA A 217 17.68 4.90 10.78
CA ALA A 217 18.36 5.69 9.76
C ALA A 217 17.46 5.81 8.53
N GLY A 218 17.70 6.72 7.65
CA GLY A 218 16.96 6.82 6.40
C GLY A 218 16.84 8.24 5.91
N ASN A 219 16.46 8.37 4.64
CA ASN A 219 16.44 9.62 3.90
C ASN A 219 15.16 10.41 4.20
N VAL A 220 15.11 11.04 5.36
CA VAL A 220 14.09 12.03 5.73
C VAL A 220 14.81 13.24 6.26
N ILE A 221 14.45 14.42 5.80
CA ILE A 221 15.01 15.69 6.26
C ILE A 221 13.94 16.57 6.91
N ASN A 222 14.37 17.52 7.73
CA ASN A 222 13.50 18.50 8.39
C ASN A 222 12.37 17.89 9.24
N TYR A 223 12.60 16.73 9.88
CA TYR A 223 11.65 16.10 10.78
C TYR A 223 11.73 16.65 12.21
N ASP A 224 10.69 16.44 13.00
CA ASP A 224 10.70 16.69 14.44
C ASP A 224 11.45 15.57 15.17
N GLU A 225 12.54 15.88 15.84
CA GLU A 225 13.36 14.93 16.61
C GLU A 225 12.57 14.17 17.69
N SER A 226 11.47 14.75 18.18
CA SER A 226 10.65 14.09 19.20
C SER A 226 9.92 12.86 18.70
N VAL A 227 9.66 12.76 17.38
CA VAL A 227 8.98 11.61 16.77
C VAL A 227 9.96 10.56 16.25
N LYS A 228 11.24 10.90 16.04
CA LYS A 228 12.27 9.99 15.51
C LYS A 228 13.00 9.26 16.63
N LYS A 229 12.39 8.17 17.10
CA LYS A 229 12.96 7.33 18.18
C LYS A 229 13.53 6.05 17.57
N ASP A 230 14.79 6.06 17.19
CA ASP A 230 15.46 4.95 16.51
C ASP A 230 15.35 3.65 17.31
N GLY A 231 15.05 2.55 16.61
CA GLY A 231 14.81 1.23 17.18
C GLY A 231 13.38 0.98 17.70
N MET A 232 12.51 2.00 17.71
CA MET A 232 11.10 1.81 18.06
C MET A 232 10.37 1.04 16.95
N LEU A 233 9.79 -0.11 17.28
CA LEU A 233 8.99 -0.89 16.33
C LEU A 233 7.72 -0.16 15.93
N LEU A 234 7.40 -0.22 14.65
CA LEU A 234 6.19 0.36 14.07
C LEU A 234 5.10 -0.70 14.00
N ARG A 235 4.16 -0.65 14.94
CA ARG A 235 3.07 -1.63 15.06
C ARG A 235 1.80 -1.21 14.36
N GLU A 236 1.60 0.09 14.23
CA GLU A 236 0.46 0.72 13.59
C GLU A 236 0.88 2.07 13.00
N GLY A 237 0.09 2.61 12.12
CA GLY A 237 0.30 3.96 11.61
C GLY A 237 -0.70 4.35 10.55
N TYR A 238 -0.55 5.56 10.05
CA TYR A 238 -1.37 6.03 8.93
C TYR A 238 -0.93 5.36 7.63
N ILE A 239 -1.83 5.38 6.65
CA ILE A 239 -1.57 4.99 5.27
C ILE A 239 -1.61 6.26 4.43
N ALA A 240 -0.60 6.48 3.58
CA ALA A 240 -0.59 7.61 2.66
C ALA A 240 -0.24 7.16 1.24
N LEU A 241 -0.67 7.96 0.26
CA LEU A 241 -0.24 7.85 -1.13
C LEU A 241 0.64 9.04 -1.47
N GLN A 242 1.60 8.86 -2.37
CA GLN A 242 2.68 9.80 -2.60
C GLN A 242 2.55 10.53 -3.94
N SER A 243 3.04 11.79 -4.00
CA SER A 243 3.29 12.56 -5.20
C SER A 243 4.77 12.97 -5.27
N GLU A 244 5.46 12.56 -6.37
CA GLU A 244 6.90 12.73 -6.56
C GLU A 244 7.27 13.33 -7.92
N SER A 245 6.50 14.24 -8.46
CA SER A 245 6.71 14.93 -9.73
C SER A 245 6.17 14.27 -10.99
N HIS A 246 5.84 12.98 -10.99
CA HIS A 246 5.19 12.35 -12.16
C HIS A 246 3.70 12.12 -11.89
N PRO A 247 2.79 12.52 -12.81
CA PRO A 247 1.36 12.31 -12.62
C PRO A 247 1.01 10.83 -12.48
N VAL A 248 0.17 10.53 -11.49
CA VAL A 248 -0.32 9.18 -11.21
C VAL A 248 -1.81 9.23 -10.89
N GLU A 249 -2.53 8.23 -11.31
CA GLU A 249 -3.95 8.04 -11.04
C GLU A 249 -4.17 6.80 -10.19
N PHE A 250 -5.06 6.90 -9.21
CA PHE A 250 -5.51 5.80 -8.36
C PHE A 250 -7.01 5.62 -8.58
N ARG A 251 -7.41 4.48 -9.13
CA ARG A 251 -8.84 4.17 -9.31
C ARG A 251 -9.44 3.38 -8.16
N LYS A 252 -8.57 2.70 -7.36
CA LYS A 252 -9.00 1.89 -6.23
C LYS A 252 -7.95 1.94 -5.13
N VAL A 253 -8.38 2.23 -3.92
CA VAL A 253 -7.60 2.11 -2.69
C VAL A 253 -8.52 1.47 -1.67
N GLU A 254 -8.27 0.22 -1.35
CA GLU A 254 -9.15 -0.58 -0.49
C GLU A 254 -8.35 -1.38 0.54
N LEU A 255 -8.96 -1.70 1.65
CA LEU A 255 -8.34 -2.37 2.77
C LEU A 255 -9.26 -3.46 3.33
N PHE A 256 -8.71 -4.64 3.57
CA PHE A 256 -9.35 -5.67 4.37
C PHE A 256 -8.73 -5.63 5.77
N ASP A 257 -9.54 -5.29 6.77
CA ASP A 257 -9.10 -5.18 8.17
C ASP A 257 -8.93 -6.57 8.77
N LEU A 258 -7.71 -6.87 9.22
CA LEU A 258 -7.32 -8.15 9.82
C LEU A 258 -7.16 -8.08 11.34
N GLU A 259 -7.41 -6.93 11.97
CA GLU A 259 -7.18 -6.73 13.41
C GLU A 259 -7.89 -7.77 14.27
N SER A 260 -9.14 -8.13 13.93
CA SER A 260 -9.91 -9.13 14.66
C SER A 260 -9.35 -10.57 14.58
N TYR A 261 -8.36 -10.81 13.74
CA TYR A 261 -7.69 -12.10 13.58
C TYR A 261 -6.30 -12.15 14.21
N SER A 262 -5.83 -11.05 14.84
CA SER A 262 -4.48 -10.92 15.39
C SER A 262 -4.17 -11.96 16.48
N ASP A 263 -5.16 -12.33 17.26
CA ASP A 263 -5.02 -13.29 18.38
C ASP A 263 -5.41 -14.73 17.97
N ASP A 264 -5.81 -14.98 16.74
CA ASP A 264 -6.20 -16.32 16.25
C ASP A 264 -5.48 -16.69 14.94
N PRO A 265 -4.30 -17.32 15.01
CA PRO A 265 -3.52 -17.71 13.84
C PRO A 265 -4.26 -18.66 12.87
N ASN A 266 -5.19 -19.49 13.39
CA ASN A 266 -5.96 -20.42 12.54
C ASN A 266 -6.98 -19.66 11.70
N SER A 267 -7.75 -18.77 12.32
CA SER A 267 -8.70 -17.91 11.62
C SER A 267 -7.99 -16.97 10.65
N LEU A 268 -6.84 -16.39 11.03
CA LEU A 268 -6.00 -15.59 10.14
C LEU A 268 -5.59 -16.39 8.90
N THR A 269 -5.07 -17.62 9.09
CA THR A 269 -4.66 -18.47 7.96
C THR A 269 -5.83 -18.78 7.02
N GLN A 270 -7.03 -19.00 7.55
CA GLN A 270 -8.23 -19.27 6.75
C GLN A 270 -8.68 -18.06 5.95
N VAL A 271 -8.69 -16.85 6.57
CA VAL A 271 -9.07 -15.63 5.86
C VAL A 271 -8.07 -15.27 4.77
N LEU A 272 -6.77 -15.38 5.03
CA LEU A 272 -5.73 -15.13 4.04
C LEU A 272 -5.82 -16.10 2.84
N LYS A 273 -6.12 -17.37 3.07
CA LYS A 273 -6.39 -18.33 1.97
C LYS A 273 -7.59 -17.90 1.12
N ARG A 274 -8.67 -17.41 1.74
CA ARG A 274 -9.86 -16.92 1.02
C ARG A 274 -9.58 -15.66 0.20
N LEU A 275 -8.72 -14.78 0.71
CA LEU A 275 -8.32 -13.55 0.01
C LEU A 275 -7.47 -13.86 -1.23
N LYS A 276 -6.56 -14.83 -1.16
CA LYS A 276 -5.72 -15.27 -2.29
C LYS A 276 -6.49 -15.94 -3.44
N VAL A 277 -7.70 -16.43 -3.22
CA VAL A 277 -8.55 -17.10 -4.26
C VAL A 277 -9.34 -16.06 -5.09
N ARG A 278 -9.19 -14.76 -4.85
CA ARG A 278 -9.91 -13.69 -5.55
C ARG A 278 -9.33 -13.32 -6.92
N GLU A 279 -8.21 -13.89 -7.30
CA GLU A 279 -7.49 -13.63 -8.55
C GLU A 279 -7.89 -14.55 -9.71
#